data_f841b5bd1dbb18274cc6a26544ef1a34
#
_entry.id   f841b5bd1dbb18274cc6a26544ef1a34
#
_cell.length_a   1.000
_cell.length_b   1.000
_cell.length_c   1.000
_cell.angle_alpha   90.00
_cell.angle_beta   90.00
_cell.angle_gamma   90.00
#
_symmetry.space_group_name_H-M   'P 1'
#
loop_
_entity.id
_entity.type
_entity.pdbx_description
1 polymer ?
#
loop_
_entity_poly.entity_id
_entity_poly.type
_entity_poly.pdbx_seq_one_letter_code
_entity_poly.pdbx_strand_id
1 'polypeptide(L)'
;MSDETYVTIKGRLTADPELRYATSGSAVSNFTVATRARRFDKNTNEWKDQPTKFWRCAAWDQGKLVRAQNIANLLKKSDNVIVYGELTTREYEKDGQTHKADEIRVESIGKDLTFHGQAYAANEQQAAQQDQGWGGQQAGGWGDPPTTDQGGWGNSSGATY
;
A
#
# COMPACT_ATOMS: atom_id res chain seq x y z
N MET A 1 -1.10 10.90 -33.59
CA MET A 1 -1.37 9.81 -32.64
C MET A 1 -0.07 9.54 -31.90
N SER A 2 -0.05 9.69 -30.61
CA SER A 2 1.11 9.30 -29.81
C SER A 2 0.92 7.84 -29.43
N ASP A 3 1.80 6.97 -29.94
CA ASP A 3 1.82 5.55 -29.60
C ASP A 3 2.58 5.39 -28.28
N GLU A 4 1.87 5.45 -27.17
CA GLU A 4 2.43 5.31 -25.83
C GLU A 4 2.41 3.83 -25.42
N THR A 5 3.51 3.33 -24.88
CA THR A 5 3.59 1.95 -24.37
C THR A 5 3.41 1.94 -22.86
N TYR A 6 2.32 1.39 -22.37
CA TYR A 6 2.08 1.22 -20.95
C TYR A 6 2.50 -0.16 -20.47
N VAL A 7 3.08 -0.19 -19.29
CA VAL A 7 3.53 -1.42 -18.64
C VAL A 7 3.04 -1.48 -17.20
N THR A 8 2.81 -2.70 -16.75
CA THR A 8 2.58 -2.99 -15.33
C THR A 8 3.68 -3.92 -14.86
N ILE A 9 4.39 -3.51 -13.82
CA ILE A 9 5.43 -4.32 -13.19
C ILE A 9 5.10 -4.58 -11.73
N LYS A 10 5.50 -5.75 -11.26
CA LYS A 10 5.41 -6.16 -9.86
C LYS A 10 6.81 -6.54 -9.38
N GLY A 11 7.24 -5.94 -8.29
CA GLY A 11 8.59 -6.18 -7.78
C GLY A 11 8.84 -5.54 -6.43
N ARG A 12 10.11 -5.44 -6.07
CA ARG A 12 10.55 -4.93 -4.78
C ARG A 12 11.41 -3.68 -4.97
N LEU A 13 11.19 -2.67 -4.12
CA LEU A 13 12.02 -1.48 -4.07
C LEU A 13 13.44 -1.82 -3.62
N THR A 14 14.44 -1.36 -4.36
CA THR A 14 15.86 -1.62 -4.07
C THR A 14 16.44 -0.65 -3.04
N ALA A 15 15.86 0.54 -2.95
CA ALA A 15 16.22 1.61 -2.02
C ALA A 15 14.98 2.44 -1.68
N ASP A 16 15.10 3.33 -0.70
CA ASP A 16 14.05 4.29 -0.41
C ASP A 16 13.84 5.22 -1.61
N PRO A 17 12.58 5.61 -1.93
CA PRO A 17 12.31 6.56 -2.98
C PRO A 17 12.94 7.93 -2.68
N GLU A 18 13.60 8.51 -3.68
CA GLU A 18 14.28 9.79 -3.54
C GLU A 18 13.39 10.91 -4.10
N LEU A 19 12.96 11.81 -3.21
CA LEU A 19 12.20 12.99 -3.59
C LEU A 19 13.14 14.11 -4.03
N ARG A 20 12.91 14.66 -5.20
CA ARG A 20 13.64 15.82 -5.74
C ARG A 20 12.65 16.85 -6.27
N TYR A 21 13.10 18.09 -6.39
CA TYR A 21 12.34 19.18 -6.98
C TYR A 21 13.05 19.65 -8.24
N ALA A 22 12.30 19.73 -9.34
CA ALA A 22 12.79 20.31 -10.58
C ALA A 22 12.88 21.84 -10.44
N THR A 23 13.60 22.49 -11.35
CA THR A 23 13.69 23.96 -11.42
C THR A 23 12.33 24.63 -11.61
N SER A 24 11.36 23.93 -12.18
CA SER A 24 9.97 24.36 -12.30
C SER A 24 9.17 24.30 -10.98
N GLY A 25 9.76 23.79 -9.90
CA GLY A 25 9.08 23.56 -8.62
C GLY A 25 8.28 22.26 -8.54
N SER A 26 8.18 21.48 -9.61
CA SER A 26 7.49 20.19 -9.61
C SER A 26 8.29 19.15 -8.86
N ALA A 27 7.64 18.42 -7.96
CA ALA A 27 8.28 17.30 -7.25
C ALA A 27 8.32 16.05 -8.13
N VAL A 28 9.41 15.32 -8.04
CA VAL A 28 9.59 14.00 -8.65
C VAL A 28 10.16 13.03 -7.62
N SER A 29 9.60 11.84 -7.55
CA SER A 29 10.15 10.74 -6.76
C SER A 29 10.78 9.72 -7.69
N ASN A 30 12.09 9.47 -7.50
CA ASN A 30 12.84 8.49 -8.27
C ASN A 30 13.09 7.25 -7.43
N PHE A 31 12.85 6.09 -8.01
CA PHE A 31 13.08 4.81 -7.34
C PHE A 31 13.35 3.70 -8.35
N THR A 32 13.85 2.58 -7.87
CA THR A 32 14.14 1.41 -8.71
C THR A 32 13.41 0.19 -8.17
N VAL A 33 12.71 -0.51 -9.05
CA VAL A 33 12.00 -1.75 -8.75
C VAL A 33 12.77 -2.93 -9.35
N ALA A 34 13.15 -3.88 -8.50
CA ALA A 34 13.74 -5.14 -8.91
C ALA A 34 12.64 -6.17 -9.16
N THR A 35 12.63 -6.74 -10.35
CA THR A 35 11.72 -7.83 -10.72
C THR A 35 12.53 -9.11 -10.94
N ARG A 36 12.08 -10.21 -10.35
CA ARG A 36 12.70 -11.52 -10.51
C ARG A 36 11.65 -12.52 -10.97
N ALA A 37 11.80 -13.02 -12.17
CA ALA A 37 10.93 -14.06 -12.70
C ALA A 37 11.49 -15.45 -12.31
N ARG A 38 10.61 -16.41 -12.07
CA ARG A 38 10.95 -17.83 -11.99
C ARG A 38 10.35 -18.53 -13.19
N ARG A 39 11.12 -19.36 -13.84
CA ARG A 39 10.68 -20.17 -14.96
C ARG A 39 10.87 -21.64 -14.65
N PHE A 40 9.86 -22.44 -14.93
CA PHE A 40 9.95 -23.89 -14.82
C PHE A 40 10.73 -24.46 -16.01
N ASP A 41 11.82 -25.16 -15.71
CA ASP A 41 12.63 -25.87 -16.70
C ASP A 41 12.11 -27.31 -16.84
N LYS A 42 11.49 -27.60 -17.98
CA LYS A 42 10.88 -28.92 -18.26
C LYS A 42 11.95 -30.04 -18.39
N ASN A 43 13.19 -29.68 -18.70
CA ASN A 43 14.27 -30.67 -18.86
C ASN A 43 14.81 -31.16 -17.52
N THR A 44 14.92 -30.24 -16.55
CA THR A 44 15.42 -30.55 -15.20
C THR A 44 14.30 -30.75 -14.19
N ASN A 45 13.04 -30.50 -14.59
CA ASN A 45 11.85 -30.55 -13.74
C ASN A 45 11.95 -29.65 -12.48
N GLU A 46 12.66 -28.52 -12.61
CA GLU A 46 12.93 -27.59 -11.53
C GLU A 46 12.54 -26.15 -11.88
N TRP A 47 12.20 -25.37 -10.86
CA TRP A 47 12.00 -23.94 -10.99
C TRP A 47 13.35 -23.21 -10.93
N LYS A 48 13.74 -22.53 -12.01
CA LYS A 48 14.95 -21.72 -12.09
C LYS A 48 14.65 -20.23 -11.98
N ASP A 49 15.42 -19.56 -11.17
CA ASP A 49 15.38 -18.10 -11.07
C ASP A 49 16.00 -17.48 -12.32
N GLN A 50 15.30 -16.51 -12.89
CA GLN A 50 15.81 -15.72 -14.01
C GLN A 50 16.65 -14.54 -13.48
N PRO A 51 17.53 -13.94 -14.29
CA PRO A 51 18.25 -12.74 -13.93
C PRO A 51 17.31 -11.63 -13.45
N THR A 52 17.69 -10.95 -12.38
CA THR A 52 16.91 -9.81 -11.85
C THR A 52 16.99 -8.65 -12.84
N LYS A 53 15.82 -8.11 -13.21
CA LYS A 53 15.74 -6.90 -14.00
C LYS A 53 15.43 -5.72 -13.08
N PHE A 54 16.14 -4.61 -13.27
CA PHE A 54 15.98 -3.38 -12.52
C PHE A 54 15.27 -2.35 -13.39
N TRP A 55 14.14 -1.84 -12.91
CA TRP A 55 13.34 -0.84 -13.59
C TRP A 55 13.49 0.50 -12.88
N ARG A 56 13.98 1.49 -13.59
CA ARG A 56 13.98 2.88 -13.11
C ARG A 56 12.57 3.43 -13.25
N CYS A 57 12.10 4.09 -12.20
CA CYS A 57 10.76 4.67 -12.15
C CYS A 57 10.86 6.13 -11.71
N ALA A 58 10.12 6.99 -12.38
CA ALA A 58 10.00 8.41 -12.05
C ALA A 58 8.51 8.77 -11.90
N ALA A 59 8.13 9.24 -10.73
CA ALA A 59 6.77 9.68 -10.43
C ALA A 59 6.74 11.18 -10.20
N TRP A 60 5.96 11.89 -11.00
CA TRP A 60 5.85 13.35 -10.95
C TRP A 60 4.57 13.80 -10.26
N ASP A 61 4.65 14.87 -9.49
CA ASP A 61 3.47 15.60 -9.06
C ASP A 61 2.88 16.37 -10.25
N GLN A 62 1.56 16.34 -10.38
CA GLN A 62 0.82 17.02 -11.45
C GLN A 62 -0.39 17.75 -10.87
N GLY A 63 -0.35 19.08 -10.87
CA GLY A 63 -1.44 19.89 -10.35
C GLY A 63 -1.75 19.57 -8.89
N LYS A 64 -2.93 19.01 -8.63
CA LYS A 64 -3.37 18.58 -7.28
C LYS A 64 -2.91 17.17 -6.89
N LEU A 65 -2.27 16.44 -7.80
CA LEU A 65 -1.81 15.06 -7.55
C LEU A 65 -0.41 15.09 -6.94
N VAL A 66 -0.33 14.82 -5.66
CA VAL A 66 0.91 14.78 -4.86
C VAL A 66 1.54 13.38 -4.84
N ARG A 67 1.68 12.78 -6.00
CA ARG A 67 2.13 11.40 -6.18
C ARG A 67 3.56 11.21 -5.70
N ALA A 68 4.47 12.09 -6.08
CA ALA A 68 5.88 12.01 -5.73
C ALA A 68 6.08 12.09 -4.22
N GLN A 69 5.40 13.00 -3.54
CA GLN A 69 5.48 13.18 -2.10
C GLN A 69 4.89 11.97 -1.36
N ASN A 70 3.75 11.45 -1.81
CA ASN A 70 3.14 10.27 -1.19
C ASN A 70 4.04 9.03 -1.32
N ILE A 71 4.67 8.84 -2.47
CA ILE A 71 5.61 7.73 -2.68
C ILE A 71 6.79 7.83 -1.71
N ALA A 72 7.42 9.00 -1.61
CA ALA A 72 8.56 9.20 -0.72
C ALA A 72 8.22 9.02 0.76
N ASN A 73 6.99 9.37 1.16
CA ASN A 73 6.55 9.27 2.55
C ASN A 73 6.08 7.86 2.94
N LEU A 74 5.44 7.13 2.02
CA LEU A 74 4.72 5.90 2.33
C LEU A 74 5.47 4.63 1.94
N LEU A 75 6.41 4.72 0.99
CA LEU A 75 7.16 3.58 0.49
C LEU A 75 8.60 3.59 0.99
N LYS A 76 9.14 2.40 1.25
CA LYS A 76 10.50 2.20 1.75
C LYS A 76 11.20 1.09 1.00
N LYS A 77 12.51 1.03 1.14
CA LYS A 77 13.33 -0.08 0.68
C LYS A 77 12.73 -1.42 1.10
N SER A 78 12.74 -2.37 0.19
CA SER A 78 12.19 -3.73 0.37
C SER A 78 10.67 -3.84 0.32
N ASP A 79 9.92 -2.75 0.19
CA ASP A 79 8.48 -2.84 -0.07
C ASP A 79 8.21 -3.55 -1.41
N ASN A 80 7.26 -4.47 -1.40
CA ASN A 80 6.72 -5.05 -2.62
C ASN A 80 5.67 -4.10 -3.18
N VAL A 81 5.79 -3.79 -4.47
CA VAL A 81 4.94 -2.81 -5.14
C VAL A 81 4.46 -3.30 -6.49
N ILE A 82 3.32 -2.79 -6.90
CA ILE A 82 2.79 -2.89 -8.25
C ILE A 82 2.84 -1.48 -8.84
N VAL A 83 3.52 -1.33 -9.96
CA VAL A 83 3.70 -0.05 -10.66
C VAL A 83 3.06 -0.14 -12.02
N TYR A 84 2.24 0.85 -12.34
CA TYR A 84 1.67 1.07 -13.67
C TYR A 84 2.17 2.41 -14.21
N GLY A 85 2.59 2.44 -15.47
CA GLY A 85 3.08 3.65 -16.09
C GLY A 85 3.51 3.46 -17.54
N GLU A 86 3.88 4.56 -18.14
CA GLU A 86 4.40 4.66 -19.50
C GLU A 86 5.88 4.26 -19.54
N LEU A 87 6.23 3.33 -20.44
CA LEU A 87 7.61 2.96 -20.71
C LEU A 87 8.23 3.96 -21.68
N THR A 88 9.21 4.71 -21.21
CA THR A 88 9.94 5.69 -22.01
C THR A 88 11.41 5.31 -22.09
N THR A 89 12.07 5.64 -23.19
CA THR A 89 13.51 5.48 -23.33
C THR A 89 14.17 6.84 -23.15
N ARG A 90 14.97 6.98 -22.10
CA ARG A 90 15.77 8.16 -21.84
C ARG A 90 17.16 8.01 -22.44
N GLU A 91 17.56 8.99 -23.25
CA GLU A 91 18.91 9.10 -23.74
C GLU A 91 19.74 9.99 -22.80
N TYR A 92 20.94 9.59 -22.47
CA TYR A 92 21.90 10.39 -21.72
C TYR A 92 23.30 10.17 -22.23
N GLU A 93 24.10 11.22 -22.18
CA GLU A 93 25.49 11.21 -22.58
C GLU A 93 26.37 10.88 -21.37
N LYS A 94 27.22 9.88 -21.51
CA LYS A 94 28.23 9.52 -20.53
C LYS A 94 29.52 9.15 -21.27
N ASP A 95 30.64 9.74 -20.84
CA ASP A 95 31.97 9.48 -21.42
C ASP A 95 32.04 9.72 -22.94
N GLY A 96 31.30 10.72 -23.46
CA GLY A 96 31.23 11.03 -24.89
C GLY A 96 30.42 10.04 -25.72
N GLN A 97 29.68 9.12 -25.09
CA GLN A 97 28.80 8.16 -25.73
C GLN A 97 27.36 8.33 -25.29
N THR A 98 26.43 8.24 -26.24
CA THR A 98 25.01 8.26 -25.97
C THR A 98 24.55 6.90 -25.47
N HIS A 99 24.04 6.86 -24.25
CA HIS A 99 23.45 5.68 -23.66
C HIS A 99 21.93 5.81 -23.63
N LYS A 100 21.26 4.68 -23.82
CA LYS A 100 19.79 4.57 -23.70
C LYS A 100 19.43 3.79 -22.45
N ALA A 101 18.51 4.30 -21.68
CA ALA A 101 17.98 3.60 -20.51
C ALA A 101 16.46 3.67 -20.50
N ASP A 102 15.84 2.52 -20.29
CA ASP A 102 14.40 2.44 -20.11
C ASP A 102 14.02 2.98 -18.73
N GLU A 103 13.01 3.84 -18.72
CA GLU A 103 12.45 4.45 -17.52
C GLU A 103 10.93 4.33 -17.57
N ILE A 104 10.30 4.01 -16.44
CA ILE A 104 8.85 4.00 -16.32
C ILE A 104 8.41 5.33 -15.71
N ARG A 105 7.65 6.10 -16.50
CA ARG A 105 6.93 7.26 -16.02
C ARG A 105 5.69 6.80 -15.27
N VAL A 106 5.74 6.86 -13.96
CA VAL A 106 4.73 6.25 -13.10
C VAL A 106 3.42 7.03 -13.14
N GLU A 107 2.35 6.34 -13.44
CA GLU A 107 1.00 6.87 -13.33
C GLU A 107 0.30 6.42 -12.05
N SER A 108 0.51 5.16 -11.68
CA SER A 108 -0.06 4.60 -10.46
C SER A 108 0.91 3.63 -9.81
N ILE A 109 0.90 3.61 -8.48
CA ILE A 109 1.70 2.69 -7.68
C ILE A 109 0.94 2.34 -6.40
N GLY A 110 1.08 1.11 -5.97
CA GLY A 110 0.53 0.62 -4.71
C GLY A 110 1.40 -0.45 -4.09
N LYS A 111 1.26 -0.66 -2.78
CA LYS A 111 1.88 -1.80 -2.10
C LYS A 111 1.19 -3.09 -2.54
N ASP A 112 1.98 -4.12 -2.82
CA ASP A 112 1.46 -5.45 -3.07
C ASP A 112 1.14 -6.13 -1.73
N LEU A 113 -0.12 -6.17 -1.37
CA LEU A 113 -0.60 -6.73 -0.11
C LEU A 113 -0.48 -8.25 -0.01
N THR A 114 -0.12 -8.94 -1.08
CA THR A 114 0.11 -10.39 -1.07
C THR A 114 1.13 -10.80 -0.01
N PHE A 115 2.10 -9.93 0.30
CA PHE A 115 3.21 -10.22 1.21
C PHE A 115 3.17 -9.41 2.51
N HIS A 116 2.20 -8.52 2.71
CA HIS A 116 2.17 -7.58 3.84
C HIS A 116 1.20 -7.97 4.98
N GLY A 117 0.61 -9.15 4.95
CA GLY A 117 -0.41 -9.56 5.92
C GLY A 117 0.04 -9.52 7.39
N GLN A 118 1.32 -9.67 7.68
CA GLN A 118 1.83 -9.62 9.06
C GLN A 118 2.08 -8.19 9.58
N ALA A 119 2.32 -7.22 8.69
CA ALA A 119 2.56 -5.84 9.12
C ALA A 119 1.28 -5.13 9.58
N TYR A 120 0.14 -5.50 9.04
CA TYR A 120 -1.16 -4.96 9.47
C TYR A 120 -1.57 -5.46 10.85
N ALA A 121 -1.34 -6.75 11.15
CA ALA A 121 -1.61 -7.32 12.46
C ALA A 121 -0.76 -6.69 13.59
N ALA A 122 0.48 -6.31 13.29
CA ALA A 122 1.36 -5.63 14.24
C ALA A 122 0.90 -4.19 14.56
N ASN A 123 0.35 -3.48 13.56
CA ASN A 123 -0.20 -2.14 13.76
C ASN A 123 -1.52 -2.13 14.52
N GLU A 124 -2.38 -3.14 14.33
CA GLU A 124 -3.61 -3.29 15.11
C GLU A 124 -3.32 -3.57 16.59
N GLN A 125 -2.29 -4.37 16.89
CA GLN A 125 -1.86 -4.63 18.27
C GLN A 125 -1.27 -3.38 18.95
N GLN A 126 -0.58 -2.51 18.22
CA GLN A 126 -0.08 -1.24 18.76
C GLN A 126 -1.19 -0.20 18.96
N ALA A 127 -2.18 -0.16 18.07
CA ALA A 127 -3.36 0.70 18.21
C ALA A 127 -4.22 0.27 19.40
N ALA A 128 -4.42 -1.04 19.61
CA ALA A 128 -5.17 -1.57 20.74
C ALA A 128 -4.49 -1.34 22.10
N GLN A 129 -3.15 -1.19 22.14
CA GLN A 129 -2.42 -0.86 23.36
C GLN A 129 -2.46 0.64 23.68
N GLN A 130 -2.66 1.52 22.72
CA GLN A 130 -2.83 2.95 22.95
C GLN A 130 -4.23 3.33 23.42
N ASP A 131 -5.23 2.52 23.16
CA ASP A 131 -6.62 2.78 23.57
C ASP A 131 -6.89 2.40 25.04
N GLN A 132 -5.98 1.73 25.73
CA GLN A 132 -6.11 1.40 27.17
C GLN A 132 -5.62 2.50 28.12
N GLY A 133 -5.20 3.65 27.59
CA GLY A 133 -4.68 4.79 28.37
C GLY A 133 -5.67 5.89 28.74
N TRP A 134 -6.94 5.81 28.32
CA TRP A 134 -7.92 6.87 28.56
C TRP A 134 -9.21 6.38 29.20
N GLY A 135 -9.10 5.64 30.28
CA GLY A 135 -10.22 5.16 31.07
C GLY A 135 -10.08 5.43 32.55
N GLY A 136 -10.16 6.68 32.95
CA GLY A 136 -10.14 7.07 34.35
C GLY A 136 -10.81 8.41 34.58
N GLN A 137 -12.12 8.47 34.39
CA GLN A 137 -12.98 9.38 35.13
C GLN A 137 -14.39 8.83 35.20
N GLN A 138 -14.79 8.53 36.43
CA GLN A 138 -16.15 8.28 36.85
C GLN A 138 -17.05 9.41 36.37
N ALA A 139 -18.07 9.09 35.62
CA ALA A 139 -19.25 9.91 35.48
C ALA A 139 -20.45 9.08 35.89
N GLY A 140 -21.00 9.45 36.96
CA GLY A 140 -22.25 9.47 37.57
C GLY A 140 -23.39 8.68 36.94
N GLY A 141 -24.06 7.94 37.81
CA GLY A 141 -25.22 7.14 37.60
C GLY A 141 -26.30 7.77 36.74
N TRP A 142 -26.77 6.98 35.85
CA TRP A 142 -28.13 7.06 35.37
C TRP A 142 -28.91 6.05 36.19
N GLY A 143 -29.81 6.62 37.04
CA GLY A 143 -30.67 5.89 37.97
C GLY A 143 -31.55 4.91 37.21
N ASP A 144 -31.73 3.78 37.86
CA ASP A 144 -32.76 2.80 37.52
C ASP A 144 -34.14 3.47 37.57
N PRO A 145 -35.04 3.20 36.61
CA PRO A 145 -36.42 3.60 36.74
C PRO A 145 -37.10 2.81 37.90
N PRO A 146 -37.97 3.44 38.67
CA PRO A 146 -38.60 2.80 39.82
C PRO A 146 -39.50 1.67 39.36
N THR A 147 -39.30 0.53 39.95
CA THR A 147 -40.27 -0.60 39.94
C THR A 147 -41.50 -0.17 40.66
N THR A 148 -42.58 0.14 39.96
CA THR A 148 -43.90 0.16 40.53
C THR A 148 -44.46 -1.22 40.50
N ASP A 149 -44.40 -1.79 41.69
CA ASP A 149 -45.26 -2.87 42.13
C ASP A 149 -46.67 -2.38 42.16
N GLN A 150 -47.57 -3.00 41.46
CA GLN A 150 -48.94 -3.23 41.94
C GLN A 150 -49.83 -3.97 40.92
N GLY A 151 -50.45 -4.95 41.37
CA GLY A 151 -51.75 -5.35 40.89
C GLY A 151 -51.87 -6.77 40.40
N GLY A 152 -52.01 -7.67 41.37
CA GLY A 152 -52.56 -8.96 41.11
C GLY A 152 -54.01 -8.90 40.61
N TRP A 153 -54.33 -9.81 39.73
CA TRP A 153 -55.65 -10.38 39.58
C TRP A 153 -55.50 -11.86 39.34
N GLY A 154 -56.00 -12.48 40.36
CA GLY A 154 -56.09 -13.92 40.43
C GLY A 154 -57.29 -14.44 39.65
N ASN A 155 -57.31 -15.70 39.70
CA ASN A 155 -58.44 -16.62 39.64
C ASN A 155 -58.77 -17.16 38.25
N SER A 156 -58.67 -18.35 38.11
CA SER A 156 -59.37 -19.54 38.51
C SER A 156 -59.84 -20.38 37.32
N SER A 157 -59.64 -21.62 37.50
CA SER A 157 -60.56 -22.73 37.15
C SER A 157 -60.71 -23.00 35.64
N GLY A 158 -60.38 -24.14 35.23
CA GLY A 158 -61.04 -25.37 35.47
C GLY A 158 -61.22 -26.12 34.18
N ALA A 159 -60.95 -27.37 34.33
CA ALA A 159 -61.69 -28.52 33.84
C ALA A 159 -61.63 -28.87 32.34
N THR A 160 -60.97 -29.98 32.11
CA THR A 160 -61.57 -31.21 31.60
C THR A 160 -62.20 -31.17 30.20
N TYR A 161 -61.59 -31.82 29.31
CA TYR A 161 -61.92 -33.07 28.66
C TYR A 161 -60.76 -33.41 27.71
#